data_5f3346f708c183d1d442b042b929a8cf
#
_entry.id   5f3346f708c183d1d442b042b929a8cf
#
_cell.length_a   1.000
_cell.length_b   1.000
_cell.length_c   1.000
_cell.angle_alpha   90.00
_cell.angle_beta   90.00
_cell.angle_gamma   90.00
#
_symmetry.space_group_name_H-M   'P 1'
#
loop_
_entity.id
_entity.type
_entity.pdbx_description
1 polymer ?
#
loop_
_entity_poly.entity_id
_entity_poly.type
_entity_poly.pdbx_seq_one_letter_code
_entity_poly.pdbx_strand_id
1 'polypeptide(L)'
;MHALGVLILILLYLILIGGIITVAILYMLTLSRALKKCKPENQLMPPANIWLLFIPLFNIVWIFFVVTKVSDSLKLEFDSRGMAEDHDFSKGLGVGYASCNAASIIPVVGVLASLAGLVMWIIYWVKIKGFSKQLDTIKTGSDEILDL
;
A
#
# COMPACT_ATOMS: atom_id res chain seq x y z
N MET A 1 22.85 18.61 -33.32
CA MET A 1 23.06 17.45 -32.45
C MET A 1 22.59 17.69 -31.01
N HIS A 2 22.80 18.85 -30.37
CA HIS A 2 22.37 19.15 -29.01
C HIS A 2 20.86 19.10 -28.80
N ALA A 3 20.05 19.62 -29.73
CA ALA A 3 18.59 19.64 -29.62
C ALA A 3 17.98 18.23 -29.59
N LEU A 4 18.48 17.29 -30.38
CA LEU A 4 18.03 15.91 -30.39
C LEU A 4 18.36 15.20 -29.06
N GLY A 5 19.58 15.44 -28.52
CA GLY A 5 19.97 14.91 -27.22
C GLY A 5 19.09 15.41 -26.07
N VAL A 6 18.77 16.71 -26.06
CA VAL A 6 17.85 17.30 -25.07
C VAL A 6 16.45 16.71 -25.20
N LEU A 7 15.94 16.51 -26.41
CA LEU A 7 14.64 15.91 -26.63
C LEU A 7 14.57 14.47 -26.10
N ILE A 8 15.61 13.67 -26.35
CA ILE A 8 15.70 12.30 -25.84
C ILE A 8 15.71 12.28 -24.30
N LEU A 9 16.48 13.17 -23.67
CA LEU A 9 16.53 13.26 -22.19
C LEU A 9 15.17 13.65 -21.60
N ILE A 10 14.46 14.59 -22.22
CA ILE A 10 13.10 14.97 -21.79
C ILE A 10 12.15 13.77 -21.92
N LEU A 11 12.21 13.05 -23.03
CA LEU A 11 11.37 11.87 -23.25
C LEU A 11 11.63 10.77 -22.20
N LEU A 12 12.90 10.47 -21.95
CA LEU A 12 13.29 9.50 -20.92
C LEU A 12 12.81 9.93 -19.51
N TYR A 13 12.92 11.21 -19.18
CA TYR A 13 12.45 11.77 -17.92
C TYR A 13 10.92 11.64 -17.78
N LEU A 14 10.16 11.93 -18.84
CA LEU A 14 8.70 11.77 -18.85
C LEU A 14 8.28 10.31 -18.70
N ILE A 15 8.98 9.37 -19.35
CA ILE A 15 8.74 7.93 -19.20
C ILE A 15 9.01 7.48 -17.76
N LEU A 16 10.11 7.96 -17.16
CA LEU A 16 10.46 7.63 -15.78
C LEU A 16 9.38 8.12 -14.79
N ILE A 17 8.97 9.37 -14.92
CA ILE A 17 7.91 9.96 -14.07
C ILE A 17 6.59 9.20 -14.27
N GLY A 18 6.19 8.94 -15.51
CA GLY A 18 4.99 8.17 -15.82
C GLY A 18 5.01 6.77 -15.19
N GLY A 19 6.18 6.11 -15.21
CA GLY A 19 6.38 4.82 -14.54
C GLY A 19 6.18 4.90 -13.03
N ILE A 20 6.80 5.89 -12.38
CA ILE A 20 6.68 6.11 -10.92
C ILE A 20 5.22 6.36 -10.53
N ILE A 21 4.52 7.24 -11.26
CA ILE A 21 3.11 7.55 -11.01
C ILE A 21 2.24 6.29 -11.17
N THR A 22 2.49 5.51 -12.22
CA THR A 22 1.75 4.26 -12.46
C THR A 22 1.90 3.28 -11.30
N VAL A 23 3.12 3.08 -10.81
CA VAL A 23 3.40 2.20 -9.66
C VAL A 23 2.70 2.72 -8.40
N ALA A 24 2.73 4.04 -8.15
CA ALA A 24 2.03 4.64 -7.02
C ALA A 24 0.51 4.41 -7.10
N ILE A 25 -0.09 4.60 -8.28
CA ILE A 25 -1.52 4.34 -8.50
C ILE A 25 -1.85 2.86 -8.25
N LEU A 26 -1.06 1.92 -8.78
CA LEU A 26 -1.27 0.49 -8.57
C LEU A 26 -1.18 0.11 -7.10
N TYR A 27 -0.25 0.69 -6.35
CA TYR A 27 -0.14 0.51 -4.90
C TYR A 27 -1.39 0.99 -4.18
N MET A 28 -1.84 2.23 -4.43
CA MET A 28 -3.05 2.80 -3.82
C MET A 28 -4.31 2.01 -4.18
N LEU A 29 -4.42 1.55 -5.42
CA LEU A 29 -5.53 0.68 -5.84
C LEU A 29 -5.52 -0.66 -5.08
N THR A 30 -4.35 -1.23 -4.83
CA THR A 30 -4.23 -2.48 -4.06
C THR A 30 -4.75 -2.28 -2.63
N LEU A 31 -4.32 -1.21 -1.94
CA LEU A 31 -4.80 -0.87 -0.59
C LEU A 31 -6.31 -0.59 -0.57
N SER A 32 -6.79 0.20 -1.54
CA SER A 32 -8.21 0.54 -1.65
C SER A 32 -9.08 -0.70 -1.89
N ARG A 33 -8.62 -1.62 -2.75
CA ARG A 33 -9.32 -2.89 -3.01
C ARG A 33 -9.31 -3.80 -1.77
N ALA A 34 -8.21 -3.86 -1.03
CA ALA A 34 -8.13 -4.62 0.21
C ALA A 34 -9.16 -4.12 1.24
N LEU A 35 -9.25 -2.81 1.45
CA LEU A 35 -10.26 -2.23 2.34
C LEU A 35 -11.70 -2.46 1.86
N LYS A 36 -11.98 -2.35 0.56
CA LYS A 36 -13.32 -2.59 -0.01
C LYS A 36 -13.81 -4.02 0.17
N LYS A 37 -12.91 -4.98 0.42
CA LYS A 37 -13.27 -6.38 0.68
C LYS A 37 -13.61 -6.64 2.15
N CYS A 38 -13.20 -5.76 3.04
CA CYS A 38 -13.62 -5.81 4.43
C CYS A 38 -15.08 -5.34 4.54
N LYS A 39 -15.83 -5.94 5.47
CA LYS A 39 -17.18 -5.48 5.80
C LYS A 39 -17.15 -4.01 6.27
N PRO A 40 -18.22 -3.22 6.03
CA PRO A 40 -18.26 -1.81 6.43
C PRO A 40 -17.92 -1.57 7.90
N GLU A 41 -18.33 -2.46 8.79
CA GLU A 41 -18.05 -2.43 10.24
C GLU A 41 -16.56 -2.62 10.58
N ASN A 42 -15.81 -3.31 9.71
CA ASN A 42 -14.38 -3.60 9.88
C ASN A 42 -13.47 -2.60 9.14
N GLN A 43 -14.06 -1.68 8.36
CA GLN A 43 -13.31 -0.64 7.67
C GLN A 43 -13.00 0.52 8.60
N LEU A 44 -11.79 0.58 9.15
CA LEU A 44 -11.36 1.65 10.06
C LEU A 44 -11.08 2.99 9.35
N MET A 45 -11.14 3.00 8.02
CA MET A 45 -11.08 4.23 7.21
C MET A 45 -11.79 4.02 5.87
N PRO A 46 -12.39 5.07 5.29
CA PRO A 46 -12.94 5.00 3.94
C PRO A 46 -11.85 4.69 2.91
N PRO A 47 -12.08 3.76 1.95
CA PRO A 47 -11.11 3.45 0.90
C PRO A 47 -10.69 4.66 0.05
N ALA A 48 -11.54 5.67 -0.06
CA ALA A 48 -11.24 6.92 -0.76
C ALA A 48 -10.10 7.73 -0.10
N ASN A 49 -9.93 7.63 1.21
CA ASN A 49 -8.91 8.38 1.94
C ASN A 49 -7.47 7.95 1.60
N ILE A 50 -7.29 6.79 0.96
CA ILE A 50 -5.99 6.35 0.46
C ILE A 50 -5.44 7.31 -0.60
N TRP A 51 -6.32 7.94 -1.40
CA TRP A 51 -5.92 8.88 -2.43
C TRP A 51 -5.30 10.18 -1.90
N LEU A 52 -5.47 10.48 -0.60
CA LEU A 52 -4.79 11.60 0.06
C LEU A 52 -3.27 11.44 0.11
N LEU A 53 -2.75 10.21 -0.13
CA LEU A 53 -1.31 9.96 -0.30
C LEU A 53 -0.69 10.69 -1.51
N PHE A 54 -1.51 11.20 -2.45
CA PHE A 54 -1.01 12.03 -3.54
C PHE A 54 -0.61 13.45 -3.11
N ILE A 55 -1.00 13.90 -1.91
CA ILE A 55 -0.62 15.22 -1.40
C ILE A 55 0.78 15.14 -0.79
N PRO A 56 1.84 15.71 -1.42
CA PRO A 56 3.23 15.37 -1.08
C PRO A 56 3.62 15.60 0.38
N LEU A 57 3.33 16.77 0.94
CA LEU A 57 3.67 17.09 2.34
C LEU A 57 2.78 16.37 3.33
N PHE A 58 1.52 16.19 2.99
CA PHE A 58 0.54 15.48 3.81
C PHE A 58 0.84 13.98 3.85
N ASN A 59 1.37 13.42 2.76
CA ASN A 59 1.74 12.01 2.64
C ASN A 59 2.68 11.54 3.77
N ILE A 60 3.64 12.36 4.19
CA ILE A 60 4.65 11.99 5.21
C ILE A 60 3.98 11.54 6.52
N VAL A 61 2.91 12.21 6.92
CA VAL A 61 2.16 11.87 8.13
C VAL A 61 1.04 10.86 7.78
N TRP A 62 0.36 11.08 6.65
CA TRP A 62 -0.81 10.30 6.28
C TRP A 62 -0.50 8.84 6.01
N ILE A 63 0.70 8.52 5.55
CA ILE A 63 1.14 7.15 5.31
C ILE A 63 1.07 6.28 6.59
N PHE A 64 1.40 6.82 7.75
CA PHE A 64 1.29 6.12 9.03
C PHE A 64 -0.15 5.73 9.36
N PHE A 65 -1.10 6.63 9.10
CA PHE A 65 -2.52 6.35 9.27
C PHE A 65 -2.99 5.28 8.29
N VAL A 66 -2.61 5.40 7.02
CA VAL A 66 -3.03 4.45 5.97
C VAL A 66 -2.54 3.04 6.30
N VAL A 67 -1.22 2.85 6.52
CA VAL A 67 -0.67 1.51 6.77
C VAL A 67 -1.22 0.88 8.04
N THR A 68 -1.43 1.68 9.10
CA THR A 68 -2.02 1.21 10.35
C THR A 68 -3.48 0.81 10.15
N LYS A 69 -4.30 1.70 9.59
CA LYS A 69 -5.74 1.46 9.43
C LYS A 69 -6.05 0.35 8.44
N VAL A 70 -5.26 0.21 7.37
CA VAL A 70 -5.41 -0.92 6.43
C VAL A 70 -5.11 -2.25 7.11
N SER A 71 -3.99 -2.34 7.84
CA SER A 71 -3.61 -3.56 8.55
C SER A 71 -4.61 -3.93 9.66
N ASP A 72 -5.06 -2.95 10.45
CA ASP A 72 -6.04 -3.16 11.51
C ASP A 72 -7.42 -3.55 10.95
N SER A 73 -7.84 -2.97 9.81
CA SER A 73 -9.08 -3.36 9.14
C SER A 73 -9.05 -4.80 8.64
N LEU A 74 -7.93 -5.21 8.05
CA LEU A 74 -7.72 -6.59 7.62
C LEU A 74 -7.76 -7.55 8.82
N LYS A 75 -7.09 -7.19 9.92
CA LYS A 75 -7.12 -7.99 11.14
C LYS A 75 -8.55 -8.20 11.63
N LEU A 76 -9.32 -7.13 11.79
CA LEU A 76 -10.72 -7.22 12.22
C LEU A 76 -11.56 -8.09 11.28
N GLU A 77 -11.33 -7.99 9.97
CA GLU A 77 -12.06 -8.80 8.98
C GLU A 77 -11.73 -10.29 9.11
N PHE A 78 -10.44 -10.65 9.25
CA PHE A 78 -10.03 -12.03 9.45
C PHE A 78 -10.49 -12.58 10.79
N ASP A 79 -10.41 -11.79 11.88
CA ASP A 79 -10.92 -12.16 13.20
C ASP A 79 -12.43 -12.43 13.16
N SER A 80 -13.19 -11.58 12.46
CA SER A 80 -14.65 -11.72 12.33
C SER A 80 -15.08 -12.97 11.54
N ARG A 81 -14.17 -13.51 10.73
CA ARG A 81 -14.37 -14.76 9.96
C ARG A 81 -13.84 -16.00 10.68
N GLY A 82 -13.38 -15.90 11.92
CA GLY A 82 -12.84 -17.02 12.71
C GLY A 82 -11.47 -17.50 12.23
N MET A 83 -10.74 -16.68 11.47
CA MET A 83 -9.40 -16.96 10.93
C MET A 83 -8.36 -16.10 11.64
N ALA A 84 -8.53 -15.91 12.95
CA ALA A 84 -7.57 -15.24 13.78
C ALA A 84 -6.27 -16.06 13.84
N GLU A 85 -5.37 -15.86 12.89
CA GLU A 85 -3.97 -16.20 13.06
C GLU A 85 -3.30 -15.02 13.78
N ASP A 86 -2.31 -15.32 14.61
CA ASP A 86 -1.55 -14.33 15.40
C ASP A 86 -0.60 -13.52 14.49
N HIS A 87 -1.17 -12.90 13.44
CA HIS A 87 -0.47 -12.09 12.46
C HIS A 87 -0.75 -10.61 12.67
N ASP A 88 0.30 -9.81 12.72
CA ASP A 88 0.18 -8.34 12.77
C ASP A 88 -0.29 -7.73 11.43
N PHE A 89 -0.73 -8.56 10.48
CA PHE A 89 -1.17 -8.19 9.12
C PHE A 89 -0.23 -7.17 8.47
N SER A 90 1.08 -7.35 8.69
CA SER A 90 2.15 -6.50 8.16
C SER A 90 2.13 -5.05 8.67
N LYS A 91 1.44 -4.76 9.79
CA LYS A 91 1.40 -3.43 10.41
C LYS A 91 2.80 -2.94 10.76
N GLY A 92 3.64 -3.80 11.37
CA GLY A 92 5.02 -3.49 11.70
C GLY A 92 5.86 -3.12 10.45
N LEU A 93 5.68 -3.86 9.35
CA LEU A 93 6.33 -3.54 8.07
C LEU A 93 5.84 -2.21 7.48
N GLY A 94 4.53 -1.95 7.55
CA GLY A 94 3.95 -0.70 7.07
C GLY A 94 4.44 0.50 7.86
N VAL A 95 4.47 0.41 9.19
CA VAL A 95 5.01 1.46 10.06
C VAL A 95 6.52 1.64 9.84
N GLY A 96 7.28 0.55 9.68
CA GLY A 96 8.69 0.59 9.35
C GLY A 96 8.96 1.32 8.04
N TYR A 97 8.21 1.00 6.99
CA TYR A 97 8.25 1.71 5.70
C TYR A 97 7.93 3.21 5.87
N ALA A 98 6.87 3.56 6.58
CA ALA A 98 6.48 4.94 6.83
C ALA A 98 7.58 5.71 7.60
N SER A 99 8.22 5.06 8.59
CA SER A 99 9.34 5.63 9.35
C SER A 99 10.57 5.86 8.48
N CYS A 100 10.92 4.90 7.61
CA CYS A 100 12.02 5.06 6.65
C CYS A 100 11.73 6.18 5.65
N ASN A 101 10.47 6.32 5.20
CA ASN A 101 10.06 7.41 4.33
C ASN A 101 10.23 8.78 5.00
N ALA A 102 9.84 8.92 6.27
CA ALA A 102 10.06 10.14 7.04
C ALA A 102 11.55 10.41 7.26
N ALA A 103 12.36 9.40 7.59
CA ALA A 103 13.79 9.50 7.80
C ALA A 103 14.58 9.85 6.52
N SER A 104 14.02 9.55 5.34
CA SER A 104 14.66 9.86 4.05
C SER A 104 14.86 11.37 3.79
N ILE A 105 14.19 12.23 4.57
CA ILE A 105 14.35 13.68 4.51
C ILE A 105 15.73 14.12 5.06
N ILE A 106 16.36 13.30 5.92
CA ILE A 106 17.66 13.60 6.53
C ILE A 106 18.79 13.26 5.54
N PRO A 107 19.61 14.22 5.08
CA PRO A 107 20.53 14.00 3.95
C PRO A 107 21.53 12.85 4.12
N VAL A 108 22.06 12.63 5.32
CA VAL A 108 23.09 11.59 5.58
C VAL A 108 22.46 10.20 5.75
N VAL A 109 21.36 10.11 6.47
CA VAL A 109 20.65 8.87 6.77
C VAL A 109 19.69 8.49 5.64
N GLY A 110 19.26 9.49 4.86
CA GLY A 110 18.20 9.39 3.88
C GLY A 110 18.43 8.33 2.79
N VAL A 111 19.67 8.16 2.31
CA VAL A 111 19.97 7.17 1.27
C VAL A 111 19.75 5.74 1.80
N LEU A 112 20.27 5.43 2.98
CA LEU A 112 20.07 4.12 3.60
C LEU A 112 18.60 3.89 3.98
N ALA A 113 17.95 4.91 4.54
CA ALA A 113 16.54 4.87 4.90
C ALA A 113 15.65 4.66 3.65
N SER A 114 15.98 5.28 2.51
CA SER A 114 15.24 5.11 1.26
C SER A 114 15.35 3.69 0.72
N LEU A 115 16.53 3.07 0.76
CA LEU A 115 16.73 1.69 0.32
C LEU A 115 15.97 0.72 1.22
N ALA A 116 16.10 0.84 2.54
CA ALA A 116 15.37 0.03 3.50
C ALA A 116 13.86 0.22 3.37
N GLY A 117 13.41 1.46 3.23
CA GLY A 117 12.01 1.81 3.01
C GLY A 117 11.44 1.21 1.73
N LEU A 118 12.20 1.20 0.63
CA LEU A 118 11.79 0.59 -0.63
C LEU A 118 11.56 -0.92 -0.47
N VAL A 119 12.47 -1.62 0.20
CA VAL A 119 12.34 -3.07 0.45
C VAL A 119 11.10 -3.35 1.33
N MET A 120 10.95 -2.62 2.44
CA MET A 120 9.79 -2.77 3.33
C MET A 120 8.47 -2.47 2.61
N TRP A 121 8.45 -1.45 1.76
CA TRP A 121 7.28 -1.08 0.96
C TRP A 121 6.87 -2.19 -0.01
N ILE A 122 7.83 -2.78 -0.73
CA ILE A 122 7.55 -3.90 -1.64
C ILE A 122 6.97 -5.09 -0.88
N ILE A 123 7.60 -5.47 0.24
CA ILE A 123 7.14 -6.59 1.06
C ILE A 123 5.73 -6.31 1.61
N TYR A 124 5.49 -5.11 2.12
CA TYR A 124 4.17 -4.70 2.60
C TYR A 124 3.12 -4.80 1.50
N TRP A 125 3.41 -4.25 0.31
CA TRP A 125 2.50 -4.30 -0.84
C TRP A 125 2.14 -5.73 -1.26
N VAL A 126 3.15 -6.61 -1.37
CA VAL A 126 2.93 -8.02 -1.72
C VAL A 126 2.08 -8.73 -0.66
N LYS A 127 2.34 -8.49 0.62
CA LYS A 127 1.55 -9.09 1.72
C LYS A 127 0.10 -8.61 1.72
N ILE A 128 -0.14 -7.32 1.59
CA ILE A 128 -1.51 -6.78 1.51
C ILE A 128 -2.27 -7.35 0.30
N LYS A 129 -1.59 -7.49 -0.84
CA LYS A 129 -2.18 -8.14 -2.01
C LYS A 129 -2.53 -9.61 -1.74
N GLY A 130 -1.68 -10.31 -1.00
CA GLY A 130 -1.92 -11.70 -0.57
C GLY A 130 -3.17 -11.81 0.32
N PHE A 131 -3.27 -11.02 1.37
CA PHE A 131 -4.45 -10.97 2.24
C PHE A 131 -5.72 -10.61 1.48
N SER A 132 -5.63 -9.62 0.60
CA SER A 132 -6.77 -9.25 -0.27
C SER A 132 -7.23 -10.40 -1.15
N LYS A 133 -6.31 -11.25 -1.65
CA LYS A 133 -6.66 -12.44 -2.44
C LYS A 133 -7.29 -13.54 -1.59
N GLN A 134 -6.80 -13.75 -0.37
CA GLN A 134 -7.40 -14.73 0.57
C GLN A 134 -8.87 -14.39 0.87
N LEU A 135 -9.20 -13.11 1.05
CA LEU A 135 -10.58 -12.68 1.25
C LEU A 135 -11.50 -13.00 0.06
N ASP A 136 -11.00 -12.97 -1.17
CA ASP A 136 -11.78 -13.38 -2.35
C ASP A 136 -12.07 -14.89 -2.35
N THR A 137 -11.06 -15.71 -2.05
CA THR A 137 -11.21 -17.17 -2.02
C THR A 137 -12.26 -17.62 -1.01
N ILE A 138 -12.28 -16.97 0.15
CA ILE A 138 -13.23 -17.28 1.22
C ILE A 138 -14.65 -16.89 0.83
N LYS A 139 -14.82 -15.73 0.19
CA LYS A 139 -16.13 -15.29 -0.27
C LYS A 139 -16.71 -16.27 -1.28
N THR A 140 -15.92 -16.72 -2.25
CA THR A 140 -16.34 -17.69 -3.26
C THR A 140 -16.72 -19.04 -2.64
N GLY A 141 -15.95 -19.54 -1.68
CA GLY A 141 -16.26 -20.80 -0.99
C GLY A 141 -17.55 -20.75 -0.13
N SER A 142 -17.85 -19.60 0.48
CA SER A 142 -19.11 -19.44 1.23
C SER A 142 -20.34 -19.34 0.32
N ASP A 143 -20.20 -18.73 -0.83
CA ASP A 143 -21.29 -18.63 -1.81
C ASP A 143 -21.62 -20.01 -2.42
N GLU A 144 -20.59 -20.84 -2.70
CA GLU A 144 -20.75 -22.20 -3.22
C GLU A 144 -21.44 -23.17 -2.24
N ILE A 145 -21.23 -22.97 -0.92
CA ILE A 145 -21.89 -23.79 0.12
C ILE A 145 -23.37 -23.39 0.31
N LEU A 146 -23.72 -22.14 0.03
CA LEU A 146 -25.10 -21.65 0.15
C LEU A 146 -26.00 -22.07 -1.02
N ASP A 147 -25.40 -22.45 -2.15
CA ASP A 147 -26.08 -22.90 -3.36
C ASP A 147 -26.29 -24.44 -3.40
N LEU A 148 -25.86 -25.19 -2.35
CA LEU A 148 -26.08 -26.63 -2.15
C LEU A 148 -27.22 -26.89 -1.16
#